data_05fa9a19d91920efdafc882d5e908946
#
_entry.id   05fa9a19d91920efdafc882d5e908946
#
_cell.length_a   1.000
_cell.length_b   1.000
_cell.length_c   1.000
_cell.angle_alpha   90.00
_cell.angle_beta   90.00
_cell.angle_gamma   90.00
#
_symmetry.space_group_name_H-M   'P 1'
#
loop_
_entity.id
_entity.type
_entity.pdbx_description
1 polymer ?
#
loop_
_entity_poly.entity_id
_entity_poly.type
_entity_poly.pdbx_seq_one_letter_code
_entity_poly.pdbx_strand_id
1 'polypeptide(L)'
;MNMANNDSINRYNQRGVSSSKEEVHRVVDKLDRGCFPGAFCKITNDSLTGNEGLCNVIHSDGAGTKSILAYLWYKETGDPRVFRGIAQDSIVMNLDDLACV
;
A
#
# COMPACT_ATOMS: atom_id res chain seq x y z
N MET A 1 -8.67 20.39 21.93
CA MET A 1 -7.70 19.41 21.43
C MET A 1 -8.11 18.01 21.90
N ASN A 2 -8.41 17.12 20.98
CA ASN A 2 -9.41 16.05 21.06
C ASN A 2 -9.08 14.89 22.00
N MET A 3 -9.89 14.68 23.06
CA MET A 3 -9.90 13.46 23.88
C MET A 3 -10.21 12.18 23.05
N ALA A 4 -11.02 12.28 22.00
CA ALA A 4 -11.36 11.16 21.12
C ALA A 4 -10.14 10.57 20.38
N ASN A 5 -9.12 11.38 20.09
CA ASN A 5 -7.93 10.90 19.37
C ASN A 5 -6.98 10.08 20.28
N ASN A 6 -7.00 10.36 21.58
CA ASN A 6 -6.14 9.64 22.54
C ASN A 6 -6.68 8.23 22.86
N ASP A 7 -8.00 8.06 22.88
CA ASP A 7 -8.65 6.77 23.14
C ASP A 7 -8.48 5.77 21.98
N SER A 8 -8.51 6.26 20.75
CA SER A 8 -8.29 5.40 19.57
C SER A 8 -6.84 4.90 19.51
N ILE A 9 -5.86 5.76 19.75
CA ILE A 9 -4.43 5.43 19.80
C ILE A 9 -4.18 4.38 20.88
N ASN A 10 -4.80 4.51 22.06
CA ASN A 10 -4.65 3.58 23.17
C ASN A 10 -5.20 2.18 22.83
N ARG A 11 -6.33 2.09 22.12
CA ARG A 11 -6.91 0.80 21.67
C ARG A 11 -6.01 0.06 20.66
N TYR A 12 -5.35 0.77 19.78
CA TYR A 12 -4.39 0.15 18.85
C TYR A 12 -3.18 -0.40 19.61
N ASN A 13 -2.60 0.40 20.51
CA ASN A 13 -1.45 -0.01 21.31
C ASN A 13 -1.75 -1.24 22.21
N GLN A 14 -2.94 -1.31 22.80
CA GLN A 14 -3.39 -2.46 23.57
C GLN A 14 -3.47 -3.75 22.76
N ARG A 15 -3.62 -3.64 21.43
CA ARG A 15 -3.66 -4.77 20.49
C ARG A 15 -2.31 -5.06 19.83
N GLY A 16 -1.24 -4.42 20.30
CA GLY A 16 0.10 -4.58 19.74
C GLY A 16 0.29 -3.92 18.36
N VAL A 17 -0.56 -2.94 18.01
CA VAL A 17 -0.47 -2.21 16.74
C VAL A 17 -0.08 -0.77 17.01
N SER A 18 1.03 -0.30 16.43
CA SER A 18 1.43 1.10 16.47
C SER A 18 0.68 1.89 15.40
N SER A 19 -0.10 2.90 15.81
CA SER A 19 -0.77 3.82 14.89
C SER A 19 0.19 4.78 14.18
N SER A 20 1.36 5.03 14.77
CA SER A 20 2.43 5.87 14.21
C SER A 20 3.37 5.13 13.26
N LYS A 21 3.22 3.79 13.17
CA LYS A 21 4.06 2.93 12.31
C LYS A 21 5.57 3.09 12.54
N GLU A 22 5.99 3.42 13.76
CA GLU A 22 7.40 3.71 14.09
C GLU A 22 8.35 2.56 13.73
N GLU A 23 7.90 1.32 13.91
CA GLU A 23 8.68 0.14 13.56
C GLU A 23 8.90 0.05 12.05
N VAL A 24 7.87 0.35 11.25
CA VAL A 24 7.95 0.39 9.79
C VAL A 24 8.91 1.48 9.35
N HIS A 25 8.76 2.70 9.88
CA HIS A 25 9.66 3.82 9.57
C HIS A 25 11.11 3.51 9.91
N ARG A 26 11.36 2.89 11.06
CA ARG A 26 12.72 2.50 11.48
C ARG A 26 13.40 1.54 10.49
N VAL A 27 12.63 0.67 9.85
CA VAL A 27 13.15 -0.25 8.83
C VAL A 27 13.32 0.47 7.51
N VAL A 28 12.29 1.20 7.07
CA VAL A 28 12.27 1.90 5.78
C VAL A 28 13.37 2.96 5.69
N ASP A 29 13.65 3.68 6.79
CA ASP A 29 14.69 4.71 6.83
C ASP A 29 16.12 4.17 6.63
N LYS A 30 16.32 2.86 6.79
CA LYS A 30 17.60 2.18 6.54
C LYS A 30 17.74 1.64 5.13
N LEU A 31 16.66 1.65 4.34
CA LEU A 31 16.69 1.14 2.97
C LEU A 31 17.26 2.19 2.02
N ASP A 32 17.93 1.71 0.98
CA ASP A 32 18.32 2.53 -0.15
C ASP A 32 17.08 3.16 -0.81
N ARG A 33 17.06 4.48 -0.93
CA ARG A 33 15.93 5.26 -1.46
C ARG A 33 15.94 5.40 -2.99
N GLY A 34 16.93 4.83 -3.67
CA GLY A 34 17.06 4.91 -5.12
C GLY A 34 17.52 6.28 -5.64
N CYS A 35 17.32 6.53 -6.92
CA CYS A 35 17.79 7.73 -7.63
C CYS A 35 17.11 9.02 -7.16
N PHE A 36 15.87 8.93 -6.68
CA PHE A 36 15.04 10.08 -6.30
C PHE A 36 14.48 9.88 -4.87
N PRO A 37 15.22 10.25 -3.82
CA PRO A 37 14.84 9.97 -2.43
C PRO A 37 13.53 10.60 -1.97
N GLY A 38 13.04 11.62 -2.68
CA GLY A 38 11.76 12.28 -2.41
C GLY A 38 10.56 11.67 -3.15
N ALA A 39 10.79 10.70 -4.04
CA ALA A 39 9.73 10.04 -4.76
C ALA A 39 8.92 9.12 -3.83
N PHE A 40 7.64 8.95 -4.15
CA PHE A 40 6.74 8.07 -3.41
C PHE A 40 7.18 6.60 -3.49
N CYS A 41 7.58 6.13 -4.68
CA CYS A 41 8.15 4.80 -4.87
C CYS A 41 9.67 4.85 -5.03
N LYS A 42 10.32 3.71 -4.85
CA LYS A 42 11.73 3.58 -5.17
C LYS A 42 11.94 3.56 -6.69
N ILE A 43 12.69 4.54 -7.18
CA ILE A 43 13.10 4.66 -8.58
C ILE A 43 14.57 4.27 -8.70
N THR A 44 14.88 3.33 -9.57
CA THR A 44 16.24 2.83 -9.78
C THR A 44 16.68 3.07 -11.22
N ASN A 45 17.98 3.04 -11.47
CA ASN A 45 18.48 3.03 -12.86
C ASN A 45 17.88 1.87 -13.63
N ASP A 46 17.72 2.07 -14.94
CA ASP A 46 17.18 1.03 -15.80
C ASP A 46 18.15 -0.16 -15.89
N SER A 47 17.79 -1.24 -15.18
CA SER A 47 18.51 -2.51 -15.19
C SER A 47 17.98 -3.49 -16.24
N LEU A 48 16.85 -3.17 -16.90
CA LEU A 48 16.23 -4.05 -17.88
C LEU A 48 16.81 -3.85 -19.27
N THR A 49 16.96 -2.60 -19.70
CA THR A 49 17.51 -2.27 -21.02
C THR A 49 18.92 -1.67 -20.98
N GLY A 50 19.38 -1.23 -19.80
CA GLY A 50 20.66 -0.57 -19.61
C GLY A 50 20.71 0.85 -20.21
N ASN A 51 19.56 1.46 -20.47
CA ASN A 51 19.48 2.81 -21.01
C ASN A 51 19.59 3.86 -19.90
N GLU A 52 20.65 4.66 -19.93
CA GLU A 52 20.90 5.69 -18.91
C GLU A 52 19.85 6.82 -18.88
N GLY A 53 19.05 6.97 -19.94
CA GLY A 53 17.95 7.94 -20.02
C GLY A 53 16.63 7.42 -19.44
N LEU A 54 16.60 6.17 -18.94
CA LEU A 54 15.40 5.54 -18.39
C LEU A 54 15.59 5.12 -16.95
N CYS A 55 14.48 4.96 -16.24
CA CYS A 55 14.45 4.46 -14.86
C CYS A 55 13.42 3.34 -14.75
N ASN A 56 13.65 2.46 -13.78
CA ASN A 56 12.68 1.44 -13.39
C ASN A 56 11.93 1.88 -12.14
N VAL A 57 10.60 1.73 -12.18
CA VAL A 57 9.73 1.86 -11.01
C VAL A 57 9.06 0.52 -10.77
N ILE A 58 9.14 0.02 -9.54
CA ILE A 58 8.49 -1.21 -9.12
C ILE A 58 7.58 -0.87 -7.94
N HIS A 59 6.31 -1.14 -8.11
CA HIS A 59 5.28 -0.90 -7.10
C HIS A 59 4.43 -2.15 -6.86
N SER A 60 3.90 -2.28 -5.66
CA SER A 60 3.00 -3.37 -5.29
C SER A 60 1.98 -2.88 -4.29
N ASP A 61 0.72 -3.04 -4.63
CA ASP A 61 -0.41 -2.73 -3.77
C ASP A 61 -1.56 -3.72 -4.02
N GLY A 62 -2.64 -3.61 -3.26
CA GLY A 62 -3.81 -4.48 -3.38
C GLY A 62 -5.09 -3.83 -2.87
N ALA A 63 -6.22 -4.55 -3.01
CA ALA A 63 -7.53 -4.08 -2.59
C ALA A 63 -7.73 -3.97 -1.06
N GLY A 64 -6.74 -4.38 -0.27
CA GLY A 64 -6.77 -4.30 1.18
C GLY A 64 -7.88 -5.16 1.82
N THR A 65 -8.41 -4.69 2.94
CA THR A 65 -9.43 -5.42 3.74
C THR A 65 -10.77 -5.57 3.02
N LYS A 66 -11.04 -4.83 1.95
CA LYS A 66 -12.24 -5.01 1.10
C LYS A 66 -12.34 -6.43 0.55
N SER A 67 -11.22 -7.12 0.35
CA SER A 67 -11.19 -8.51 -0.09
C SER A 67 -11.91 -9.45 0.87
N ILE A 68 -11.83 -9.19 2.18
CA ILE A 68 -12.53 -9.97 3.22
C ILE A 68 -14.03 -9.74 3.12
N LEU A 69 -14.47 -8.49 2.95
CA LEU A 69 -15.89 -8.18 2.77
C LEU A 69 -16.47 -8.83 1.50
N ALA A 70 -15.72 -8.79 0.40
CA ALA A 70 -16.11 -9.44 -0.84
C ALA A 70 -16.25 -10.95 -0.66
N TYR A 71 -15.33 -11.58 0.07
CA TYR A 71 -15.41 -13.01 0.37
C TYR A 71 -16.62 -13.35 1.24
N LEU A 72 -16.91 -12.58 2.29
CA LEU A 72 -18.09 -12.76 3.13
C LEU A 72 -19.38 -12.60 2.32
N TRP A 73 -19.46 -11.58 1.48
CA TRP A 73 -20.59 -11.38 0.58
C TRP A 73 -20.80 -12.56 -0.38
N TYR A 74 -19.71 -13.06 -0.97
CA TYR A 74 -19.77 -14.26 -1.81
C TYR A 74 -20.28 -15.48 -1.04
N LYS A 75 -19.84 -15.67 0.21
CA LYS A 75 -20.30 -16.78 1.05
C LYS A 75 -21.81 -16.73 1.33
N GLU A 76 -22.36 -15.54 1.50
CA GLU A 76 -23.78 -15.34 1.77
C GLU A 76 -24.65 -15.46 0.50
N THR A 77 -24.17 -14.93 -0.61
CA THR A 77 -24.97 -14.78 -1.83
C THR A 77 -24.66 -15.81 -2.92
N GLY A 78 -23.47 -16.41 -2.89
CA GLY A 78 -22.97 -17.28 -3.97
C GLY A 78 -22.60 -16.50 -5.25
N ASP A 79 -22.66 -15.16 -5.23
CA ASP A 79 -22.43 -14.32 -6.42
C ASP A 79 -20.93 -13.97 -6.58
N PRO A 80 -20.23 -14.59 -7.56
CA PRO A 80 -18.80 -14.34 -7.76
C PRO A 80 -18.51 -12.97 -8.40
N ARG A 81 -19.53 -12.25 -8.88
CA ARG A 81 -19.33 -10.94 -9.55
C ARG A 81 -18.72 -9.90 -8.64
N VAL A 82 -18.85 -10.06 -7.32
CA VAL A 82 -18.21 -9.19 -6.31
C VAL A 82 -16.69 -9.13 -6.49
N PHE A 83 -16.04 -10.20 -6.94
CA PHE A 83 -14.60 -10.23 -7.14
C PHE A 83 -14.11 -9.39 -8.33
N ARG A 84 -15.01 -9.03 -9.26
CA ARG A 84 -14.65 -8.08 -10.34
C ARG A 84 -14.29 -6.70 -9.79
N GLY A 85 -15.04 -6.21 -8.80
CA GLY A 85 -14.72 -4.96 -8.10
C GLY A 85 -13.39 -5.02 -7.37
N ILE A 86 -13.11 -6.15 -6.70
CA ILE A 86 -11.82 -6.36 -6.02
C ILE A 86 -10.65 -6.37 -7.00
N ALA A 87 -10.80 -7.04 -8.14
CA ALA A 87 -9.77 -7.04 -9.19
C ALA A 87 -9.53 -5.65 -9.75
N GLN A 88 -10.59 -4.89 -10.01
CA GLN A 88 -10.50 -3.50 -10.46
C GLN A 88 -9.77 -2.63 -9.43
N ASP A 89 -10.15 -2.71 -8.16
CA ASP A 89 -9.52 -1.95 -7.09
C ASP A 89 -8.02 -2.27 -6.99
N SER A 90 -7.63 -3.54 -7.09
CA SER A 90 -6.22 -3.94 -7.05
C SER A 90 -5.41 -3.37 -8.22
N ILE A 91 -6.00 -3.27 -9.40
CA ILE A 91 -5.34 -2.65 -10.57
C ILE A 91 -5.22 -1.14 -10.36
N VAL A 92 -6.31 -0.48 -9.98
CA VAL A 92 -6.35 0.98 -9.80
C VAL A 92 -5.36 1.43 -8.73
N MET A 93 -5.29 0.75 -7.58
CA MET A 93 -4.34 1.06 -6.51
C MET A 93 -2.88 1.07 -6.99
N ASN A 94 -2.52 0.16 -7.88
CA ASN A 94 -1.17 0.14 -8.46
C ASN A 94 -0.97 1.20 -9.55
N LEU A 95 -1.97 1.41 -10.41
CA LEU A 95 -1.86 2.37 -11.52
C LEU A 95 -1.82 3.82 -11.03
N ASP A 96 -2.63 4.16 -10.03
CA ASP A 96 -2.68 5.51 -9.48
C ASP A 96 -1.36 5.91 -8.84
N ASP A 97 -0.75 5.00 -8.08
CA ASP A 97 0.55 5.25 -7.47
C ASP A 97 1.67 5.39 -8.51
N LEU A 98 1.67 4.55 -9.55
CA LEU A 98 2.63 4.66 -10.64
C LEU A 98 2.44 5.92 -11.49
N ALA A 99 1.23 6.45 -11.57
CA ALA A 99 0.94 7.69 -12.30
C ALA A 99 1.43 8.96 -11.56
N CYS A 100 1.78 8.82 -10.27
CA CYS A 100 2.26 9.92 -9.44
C CYS A 100 3.80 10.08 -9.43
N VAL A 101 4.54 9.27 -10.17
CA VAL A 101 6.02 9.28 -10.25
C VAL A 101 6.55 9.63 -11.63
#